data_43bd81332d11e3e2f55d4a827be34eb8
#
_entry.id   43bd81332d11e3e2f55d4a827be34eb8
#
_cell.length_a   1.000
_cell.length_b   1.000
_cell.length_c   1.000
_cell.angle_alpha   90.00
_cell.angle_beta   90.00
_cell.angle_gamma   90.00
#
_symmetry.space_group_name_H-M   'P 1'
#
loop_
_entity.id
_entity.type
_entity.pdbx_description
1 polymer ?
#
loop_
_entity_poly.entity_id
_entity_poly.type
_entity_poly.pdbx_seq_one_letter_code
_entity_poly.pdbx_strand_id
1 'polypeptide(L)'
;MTLSGGGKVPADIVLVSIGVIPETVLAEHAGLLCDDGIVVDEFTRTDDPDILAIGDCTRHRNLFFDKRQRLESVANAVDQARTAAATLMGEEKPYDSAPWFWSNQYDVRLQMVGLSQNHDQRVLRGNITDKEFAVFYLCEGCVIAVDAVNLPIAFMVGKKLVQQRKSISAKALRDLNFELKSLI
;
A
#
# COMPACT_ATOMS: atom_id res chain seq x y z
N MET A 1 3.33 6.75 -33.69
CA MET A 1 2.80 7.48 -32.52
C MET A 1 3.41 8.89 -32.46
N THR A 2 2.62 9.93 -32.18
CA THR A 2 3.12 11.30 -32.07
C THR A 2 3.11 11.67 -30.57
N LEU A 3 4.22 12.20 -30.10
CA LEU A 3 4.37 12.67 -28.69
C LEU A 3 3.86 14.11 -28.54
N SER A 4 3.52 14.53 -27.34
CA SER A 4 3.05 15.91 -27.04
C SER A 4 4.04 17.00 -27.46
N GLY A 5 5.34 16.71 -27.50
CA GLY A 5 6.39 17.61 -28.00
C GLY A 5 6.58 17.61 -29.53
N GLY A 6 5.67 17.01 -30.32
CA GLY A 6 5.72 16.93 -31.76
C GLY A 6 6.66 15.86 -32.31
N GLY A 7 7.45 15.17 -31.48
CA GLY A 7 8.29 14.06 -31.91
C GLY A 7 7.45 12.85 -32.36
N LYS A 8 7.97 12.10 -33.34
CA LYS A 8 7.33 10.88 -33.86
C LYS A 8 8.16 9.66 -33.46
N VAL A 9 7.51 8.66 -32.89
CA VAL A 9 8.10 7.34 -32.61
C VAL A 9 7.38 6.31 -33.48
N PRO A 10 8.11 5.57 -34.36
CA PRO A 10 7.51 4.45 -35.08
C PRO A 10 7.10 3.38 -34.06
N ALA A 11 5.92 2.84 -34.24
CA ALA A 11 5.38 1.80 -33.35
C ALA A 11 4.29 1.02 -34.12
N ASP A 12 4.41 -0.30 -34.12
CA ASP A 12 3.39 -1.20 -34.69
C ASP A 12 2.28 -1.46 -33.63
N ILE A 13 2.64 -1.46 -32.34
CA ILE A 13 1.72 -1.64 -31.24
C ILE A 13 2.03 -0.59 -30.15
N VAL A 14 0.99 -0.05 -29.56
CA VAL A 14 1.09 0.87 -28.40
C VAL A 14 0.35 0.26 -27.23
N LEU A 15 1.09 -0.01 -26.14
CA LEU A 15 0.51 -0.45 -24.86
C LEU A 15 0.29 0.77 -23.96
N VAL A 16 -0.94 0.95 -23.48
CA VAL A 16 -1.30 1.99 -22.51
C VAL A 16 -1.56 1.32 -21.16
N SER A 17 -0.70 1.62 -20.18
CA SER A 17 -0.75 1.07 -18.83
C SER A 17 -0.51 2.20 -17.83
N ILE A 18 -1.49 3.09 -17.68
CA ILE A 18 -1.40 4.35 -16.91
C ILE A 18 -2.35 4.39 -15.70
N GLY A 19 -2.82 3.23 -15.26
CA GLY A 19 -3.74 3.08 -14.14
C GLY A 19 -5.12 2.58 -14.57
N VAL A 20 -6.01 2.46 -13.60
CA VAL A 20 -7.38 1.96 -13.77
C VAL A 20 -8.39 2.91 -13.12
N ILE A 21 -9.62 2.84 -13.59
CA ILE A 21 -10.77 3.53 -13.00
C ILE A 21 -11.57 2.45 -12.23
N PRO A 22 -12.00 2.70 -10.99
CA PRO A 22 -12.81 1.76 -10.26
C PRO A 22 -14.16 1.56 -10.96
N GLU A 23 -14.60 0.31 -11.09
CA GLU A 23 -15.93 0.00 -11.62
C GLU A 23 -16.97 0.19 -10.52
N THR A 24 -17.75 1.26 -10.59
CA THR A 24 -18.73 1.67 -9.57
C THR A 24 -20.16 1.71 -10.08
N VAL A 25 -20.38 1.49 -11.40
CA VAL A 25 -21.69 1.68 -12.04
C VAL A 25 -22.82 0.89 -11.36
N LEU A 26 -22.55 -0.35 -10.96
CA LEU A 26 -23.58 -1.16 -10.27
C LEU A 26 -23.93 -0.57 -8.90
N ALA A 27 -22.95 -0.10 -8.16
CA ALA A 27 -23.15 0.53 -6.85
C ALA A 27 -23.89 1.87 -6.97
N GLU A 28 -23.52 2.69 -7.95
CA GLU A 28 -24.20 3.96 -8.24
C GLU A 28 -25.66 3.75 -8.63
N HIS A 29 -25.96 2.74 -9.46
CA HIS A 29 -27.34 2.40 -9.82
C HIS A 29 -28.15 1.86 -8.62
N ALA A 30 -27.49 1.26 -7.62
CA ALA A 30 -28.10 0.86 -6.37
C ALA A 30 -28.27 2.03 -5.38
N GLY A 31 -27.80 3.23 -5.73
CA GLY A 31 -27.88 4.43 -4.89
C GLY A 31 -26.81 4.52 -3.81
N LEU A 32 -25.76 3.68 -3.87
CA LEU A 32 -24.68 3.69 -2.89
C LEU A 32 -23.74 4.88 -3.08
N LEU A 33 -23.18 5.37 -1.98
CA LEU A 33 -22.19 6.44 -2.02
C LEU A 33 -20.89 6.00 -2.70
N CYS A 34 -20.55 6.69 -3.80
CA CYS A 34 -19.33 6.50 -4.56
C CYS A 34 -18.54 7.79 -4.63
N ASP A 35 -17.22 7.74 -4.33
CA ASP A 35 -16.29 8.85 -4.42
C ASP A 35 -14.88 8.28 -4.71
N ASP A 36 -14.47 8.25 -5.98
CA ASP A 36 -13.28 7.54 -6.44
C ASP A 36 -13.26 6.08 -5.95
N GLY A 37 -14.40 5.39 -6.03
CA GLY A 37 -14.66 4.05 -5.53
C GLY A 37 -15.88 4.00 -4.62
N ILE A 38 -16.34 2.80 -4.30
CA ILE A 38 -17.46 2.56 -3.39
C ILE A 38 -17.01 2.90 -1.97
N VAL A 39 -17.67 3.83 -1.32
CA VAL A 39 -17.31 4.26 0.03
C VAL A 39 -17.73 3.21 1.05
N VAL A 40 -16.77 2.76 1.87
CA VAL A 40 -17.01 1.79 2.94
C VAL A 40 -16.45 2.26 4.27
N ASP A 41 -17.00 1.72 5.35
CA ASP A 41 -16.47 1.87 6.70
C ASP A 41 -15.32 0.90 6.99
N GLU A 42 -14.82 0.88 8.21
CA GLU A 42 -13.75 -0.02 8.67
C GLU A 42 -14.16 -1.50 8.72
N PHE A 43 -15.43 -1.80 8.60
CA PHE A 43 -15.99 -3.16 8.55
C PHE A 43 -16.41 -3.57 7.13
N THR A 44 -16.01 -2.77 6.12
CA THR A 44 -16.34 -2.94 4.70
C THR A 44 -17.82 -2.75 4.35
N ARG A 45 -18.62 -2.14 5.25
CA ARG A 45 -20.02 -1.81 5.00
C ARG A 45 -20.12 -0.56 4.15
N THR A 46 -21.05 -0.54 3.21
CA THR A 46 -21.45 0.66 2.48
C THR A 46 -22.40 1.50 3.34
N ASP A 47 -22.98 2.53 2.79
CA ASP A 47 -24.07 3.29 3.40
C ASP A 47 -25.40 2.51 3.47
N ASP A 48 -25.53 1.42 2.71
CA ASP A 48 -26.54 0.41 2.92
C ASP A 48 -25.96 -0.71 3.81
N PRO A 49 -26.50 -0.96 5.04
CA PRO A 49 -25.93 -1.91 5.99
C PRO A 49 -25.99 -3.37 5.52
N ASP A 50 -26.82 -3.68 4.54
CA ASP A 50 -26.97 -5.02 3.99
C ASP A 50 -26.03 -5.28 2.81
N ILE A 51 -25.26 -4.27 2.40
CA ILE A 51 -24.31 -4.35 1.28
C ILE A 51 -22.89 -4.09 1.75
N LEU A 52 -22.00 -5.05 1.47
CA LEU A 52 -20.55 -4.91 1.68
C LEU A 52 -19.85 -4.74 0.34
N ALA A 53 -18.75 -3.97 0.34
CA ALA A 53 -17.85 -3.86 -0.81
C ALA A 53 -16.40 -4.03 -0.38
N ILE A 54 -15.60 -4.72 -1.21
CA ILE A 54 -14.21 -5.05 -0.93
C ILE A 54 -13.33 -4.93 -2.18
N GLY A 55 -12.03 -4.82 -1.99
CA GLY A 55 -11.03 -4.84 -3.05
C GLY A 55 -10.76 -3.47 -3.68
N ASP A 56 -10.23 -3.50 -4.89
CA ASP A 56 -9.67 -2.34 -5.59
C ASP A 56 -10.71 -1.26 -5.93
N CYS A 57 -12.00 -1.62 -5.99
CA CYS A 57 -13.09 -0.68 -6.24
C CYS A 57 -13.57 0.07 -4.99
N THR A 58 -13.01 -0.20 -3.81
CA THR A 58 -13.48 0.42 -2.56
C THR A 58 -12.63 1.60 -2.14
N ARG A 59 -13.27 2.61 -1.56
CA ARG A 59 -12.65 3.73 -0.88
C ARG A 59 -12.94 3.66 0.60
N HIS A 60 -11.95 3.32 1.40
CA HIS A 60 -12.06 3.13 2.83
C HIS A 60 -11.21 4.13 3.63
N ARG A 61 -11.56 4.36 4.88
CA ARG A 61 -10.70 5.09 5.82
C ARG A 61 -9.57 4.19 6.26
N ASN A 62 -8.35 4.56 5.91
CA ASN A 62 -7.18 3.86 6.43
C ASN A 62 -6.82 4.43 7.81
N LEU A 63 -6.87 3.59 8.84
CA LEU A 63 -6.63 3.98 10.24
C LEU A 63 -5.18 4.42 10.51
N PHE A 64 -4.22 3.97 9.68
CA PHE A 64 -2.82 4.38 9.81
C PHE A 64 -2.58 5.82 9.34
N PHE A 65 -3.33 6.27 8.34
CA PHE A 65 -3.09 7.55 7.68
C PHE A 65 -4.21 8.56 7.89
N ASP A 66 -5.27 8.17 8.61
CA ASP A 66 -6.46 8.97 8.88
C ASP A 66 -7.05 9.65 7.63
N LYS A 67 -6.96 8.95 6.51
CA LYS A 67 -7.46 9.41 5.21
C LYS A 67 -8.29 8.34 4.55
N ARG A 68 -9.34 8.77 3.83
CA ARG A 68 -10.03 7.90 2.89
C ARG A 68 -9.17 7.75 1.63
N GLN A 69 -8.96 6.51 1.23
CA GLN A 69 -8.16 6.20 0.05
C GLN A 69 -8.61 4.88 -0.59
N ARG A 70 -8.32 4.74 -1.85
CA ARG A 70 -8.45 3.51 -2.59
C ARG A 70 -7.07 2.84 -2.69
N LEU A 71 -6.99 1.56 -2.36
CA LEU A 71 -5.77 0.77 -2.43
C LEU A 71 -5.95 -0.36 -3.43
N GLU A 72 -5.20 -0.30 -4.51
CA GLU A 72 -5.20 -1.30 -5.59
C GLU A 72 -4.10 -2.32 -5.31
N SER A 73 -4.43 -3.37 -4.55
CA SER A 73 -3.47 -4.46 -4.30
C SER A 73 -4.14 -5.74 -3.87
N VAL A 74 -3.52 -6.87 -4.22
CA VAL A 74 -3.96 -8.20 -3.77
C VAL A 74 -4.03 -8.27 -2.24
N ALA A 75 -3.07 -7.66 -1.54
CA ALA A 75 -3.05 -7.62 -0.08
C ALA A 75 -4.29 -6.92 0.48
N ASN A 76 -4.64 -5.74 -0.05
CA ASN A 76 -5.85 -5.00 0.33
C ASN A 76 -7.11 -5.85 0.10
N ALA A 77 -7.25 -6.43 -1.08
CA ALA A 77 -8.43 -7.24 -1.43
C ALA A 77 -8.59 -8.45 -0.48
N VAL A 78 -7.50 -9.14 -0.16
CA VAL A 78 -7.51 -10.31 0.75
C VAL A 78 -7.83 -9.89 2.18
N ASP A 79 -7.25 -8.81 2.68
CA ASP A 79 -7.45 -8.36 4.05
C ASP A 79 -8.87 -7.79 4.24
N GLN A 80 -9.39 -7.04 3.27
CA GLN A 80 -10.79 -6.60 3.27
C GLN A 80 -11.76 -7.77 3.18
N ALA A 81 -11.46 -8.83 2.39
CA ALA A 81 -12.29 -10.02 2.34
C ALA A 81 -12.39 -10.74 3.70
N ARG A 82 -11.29 -10.78 4.47
CA ARG A 82 -11.31 -11.32 5.84
C ARG A 82 -12.16 -10.48 6.79
N THR A 83 -12.06 -9.15 6.69
CA THR A 83 -12.90 -8.23 7.45
C THR A 83 -14.37 -8.39 7.08
N ALA A 84 -14.71 -8.45 5.78
CA ALA A 84 -16.08 -8.66 5.33
C ALA A 84 -16.66 -9.99 5.82
N ALA A 85 -15.87 -11.07 5.77
CA ALA A 85 -16.28 -12.36 6.31
C ALA A 85 -16.57 -12.31 7.82
N ALA A 86 -15.71 -11.61 8.59
CA ALA A 86 -15.93 -11.40 10.02
C ALA A 86 -17.21 -10.57 10.28
N THR A 87 -17.43 -9.50 9.51
CA THR A 87 -18.64 -8.67 9.57
C THR A 87 -19.90 -9.50 9.33
N LEU A 88 -19.91 -10.37 8.30
CA LEU A 88 -21.03 -11.26 8.00
C LEU A 88 -21.29 -12.29 9.10
N MET A 89 -20.25 -12.66 9.85
CA MET A 89 -20.36 -13.55 11.01
C MET A 89 -20.75 -12.81 12.32
N GLY A 90 -20.98 -11.51 12.26
CA GLY A 90 -21.29 -10.68 13.42
C GLY A 90 -20.08 -10.36 14.30
N GLU A 91 -18.86 -10.52 13.78
CA GLU A 91 -17.63 -10.18 14.50
C GLU A 91 -17.18 -8.77 14.14
N GLU A 92 -16.86 -7.95 15.15
CA GLU A 92 -16.32 -6.60 14.96
C GLU A 92 -14.80 -6.64 14.82
N LYS A 93 -14.32 -6.96 13.62
CA LYS A 93 -12.89 -6.94 13.26
C LYS A 93 -12.64 -5.86 12.21
N PRO A 94 -12.23 -4.65 12.60
CA PRO A 94 -11.99 -3.59 11.65
C PRO A 94 -10.80 -3.89 10.73
N TYR A 95 -10.85 -3.36 9.52
CA TYR A 95 -9.72 -3.35 8.60
C TYR A 95 -8.68 -2.32 9.06
N ASP A 96 -7.60 -2.79 9.66
CA ASP A 96 -6.50 -1.99 10.22
C ASP A 96 -5.12 -2.41 9.71
N SER A 97 -5.07 -3.14 8.60
CA SER A 97 -3.80 -3.63 8.04
C SER A 97 -2.96 -2.49 7.46
N ALA A 98 -1.66 -2.51 7.75
CA ALA A 98 -0.72 -1.66 7.04
C ALA A 98 -0.70 -2.05 5.55
N PRO A 99 -0.95 -1.11 4.61
CA PRO A 99 -0.96 -1.42 3.20
C PRO A 99 0.41 -1.93 2.76
N TRP A 100 0.43 -2.95 1.92
CA TRP A 100 1.66 -3.44 1.34
C TRP A 100 1.46 -3.92 -0.09
N PHE A 101 2.54 -3.86 -0.86
CA PHE A 101 2.56 -4.16 -2.29
C PHE A 101 3.88 -4.78 -2.69
N TRP A 102 3.92 -5.47 -3.83
CA TRP A 102 5.17 -5.96 -4.41
C TRP A 102 5.15 -5.85 -5.94
N SER A 103 6.35 -5.80 -6.52
CA SER A 103 6.55 -5.90 -7.95
C SER A 103 7.81 -6.72 -8.22
N ASN A 104 7.74 -7.61 -9.19
CA ASN A 104 8.89 -8.38 -9.66
C ASN A 104 9.23 -7.92 -11.08
N GLN A 105 10.47 -7.49 -11.27
CA GLN A 105 11.00 -7.04 -12.56
C GLN A 105 12.31 -7.80 -12.83
N TYR A 106 12.25 -8.86 -13.62
CA TYR A 106 13.36 -9.76 -13.88
C TYR A 106 13.98 -10.32 -12.57
N ASP A 107 15.22 -9.93 -12.25
CA ASP A 107 15.98 -10.27 -11.05
C ASP A 107 15.72 -9.33 -9.86
N VAL A 108 14.90 -8.30 -10.04
CA VAL A 108 14.59 -7.29 -9.00
C VAL A 108 13.23 -7.60 -8.38
N ARG A 109 13.23 -7.83 -7.08
CA ARG A 109 12.02 -7.95 -6.26
C ARG A 109 11.87 -6.71 -5.38
N LEU A 110 10.88 -5.88 -5.71
CA LEU A 110 10.48 -4.76 -4.89
C LEU A 110 9.35 -5.19 -3.94
N GLN A 111 9.47 -4.89 -2.66
CA GLN A 111 8.43 -5.07 -1.66
C GLN A 111 8.27 -3.75 -0.88
N MET A 112 7.04 -3.27 -0.80
CA MET A 112 6.72 -2.00 -0.16
C MET A 112 5.70 -2.21 0.95
N VAL A 113 5.83 -1.46 2.04
CA VAL A 113 4.83 -1.43 3.11
C VAL A 113 4.69 -0.01 3.63
N GLY A 114 3.47 0.35 4.02
CA GLY A 114 3.14 1.70 4.44
C GLY A 114 2.97 2.65 3.25
N LEU A 115 2.78 3.92 3.54
CA LEU A 115 2.71 5.00 2.56
C LEU A 115 3.75 6.05 2.91
N SER A 116 4.64 6.33 1.97
CA SER A 116 5.77 7.25 2.20
C SER A 116 5.39 8.74 2.16
N GLN A 117 4.12 9.05 1.89
CA GLN A 117 3.63 10.43 1.89
C GLN A 117 3.80 11.05 3.28
N ASN A 118 4.20 12.32 3.33
CA ASN A 118 4.42 13.10 4.56
C ASN A 118 5.61 12.62 5.43
N HIS A 119 6.57 11.87 4.86
CA HIS A 119 7.82 11.60 5.59
C HIS A 119 8.65 12.89 5.73
N ASP A 120 9.33 13.03 6.85
CA ASP A 120 10.31 14.08 7.12
C ASP A 120 11.75 13.60 6.91
N GLN A 121 11.97 12.28 6.97
CA GLN A 121 13.31 11.70 6.82
C GLN A 121 13.27 10.41 6.00
N ARG A 122 14.32 10.22 5.19
CA ARG A 122 14.59 8.95 4.46
C ARG A 122 15.92 8.37 4.91
N VAL A 123 15.95 7.06 5.12
CA VAL A 123 17.15 6.33 5.50
C VAL A 123 17.38 5.19 4.53
N LEU A 124 18.47 5.27 3.77
CA LEU A 124 18.93 4.19 2.91
C LEU A 124 19.74 3.18 3.74
N ARG A 125 19.41 1.91 3.60
CA ARG A 125 20.17 0.76 4.13
C ARG A 125 20.53 -0.17 2.98
N GLY A 126 21.77 -0.58 2.85
CA GLY A 126 22.27 -1.42 1.76
C GLY A 126 22.87 -0.62 0.62
N ASN A 127 23.01 -1.25 -0.54
CA ASN A 127 23.67 -0.68 -1.70
C ASN A 127 22.78 -0.74 -2.94
N ILE A 128 22.49 0.42 -3.52
CA ILE A 128 21.66 0.54 -4.73
C ILE A 128 22.32 -0.14 -5.92
N THR A 129 23.65 -0.04 -6.05
CA THR A 129 24.40 -0.63 -7.17
C THR A 129 24.29 -2.15 -7.19
N ASP A 130 24.27 -2.78 -6.01
CA ASP A 130 24.16 -4.23 -5.86
C ASP A 130 22.70 -4.71 -5.96
N LYS A 131 21.75 -3.79 -6.11
CA LYS A 131 20.29 -4.05 -6.08
C LYS A 131 19.84 -4.75 -4.80
N GLU A 132 20.54 -4.51 -3.70
CA GLU A 132 20.20 -5.03 -2.36
C GLU A 132 20.13 -3.88 -1.36
N PHE A 133 18.96 -3.28 -1.23
CA PHE A 133 18.78 -2.13 -0.36
C PHE A 133 17.33 -1.98 0.12
N ALA A 134 17.17 -1.18 1.17
CA ALA A 134 15.86 -0.71 1.61
C ALA A 134 15.90 0.79 1.92
N VAL A 135 14.80 1.47 1.62
CA VAL A 135 14.57 2.85 2.04
C VAL A 135 13.51 2.83 3.12
N PHE A 136 13.87 3.31 4.30
CA PHE A 136 12.94 3.54 5.41
C PHE A 136 12.51 5.00 5.38
N TYR A 137 11.21 5.21 5.44
CA TYR A 137 10.61 6.54 5.52
C TYR A 137 10.11 6.77 6.94
N LEU A 138 10.57 7.86 7.55
CA LEU A 138 10.21 8.22 8.92
C LEU A 138 9.38 9.51 8.92
N CYS A 139 8.53 9.62 9.91
CA CYS A 139 7.84 10.84 10.28
C CYS A 139 7.92 10.96 11.81
N GLU A 140 8.48 12.06 12.31
CA GLU A 140 8.70 12.29 13.75
C GLU A 140 9.42 11.10 14.44
N GLY A 141 10.39 10.51 13.73
CA GLY A 141 11.16 9.36 14.20
C GLY A 141 10.45 8.00 14.15
N CYS A 142 9.18 7.94 13.77
CA CYS A 142 8.45 6.69 13.56
C CYS A 142 8.57 6.21 12.11
N VAL A 143 8.79 4.92 11.90
CA VAL A 143 8.79 4.33 10.55
C VAL A 143 7.36 4.26 10.03
N ILE A 144 7.08 4.99 8.94
CA ILE A 144 5.76 5.04 8.30
C ILE A 144 5.68 4.23 7.01
N ALA A 145 6.83 4.00 6.34
CA ALA A 145 6.89 3.16 5.16
C ALA A 145 8.28 2.56 4.96
N VAL A 146 8.35 1.48 4.21
CA VAL A 146 9.62 0.86 3.77
C VAL A 146 9.47 0.33 2.35
N ASP A 147 10.43 0.67 1.50
CA ASP A 147 10.63 0.09 0.17
C ASP A 147 11.88 -0.77 0.21
N ALA A 148 11.76 -2.06 -0.04
CA ALA A 148 12.87 -3.01 -0.01
C ALA A 148 13.06 -3.65 -1.38
N VAL A 149 14.28 -3.54 -1.90
CA VAL A 149 14.72 -4.18 -3.13
C VAL A 149 15.65 -5.34 -2.76
N ASN A 150 15.25 -6.57 -3.13
CA ASN A 150 15.98 -7.81 -2.87
C ASN A 150 16.43 -8.00 -1.40
N LEU A 151 15.78 -7.32 -0.45
CA LEU A 151 16.11 -7.34 0.97
C LEU A 151 14.89 -7.72 1.82
N PRO A 152 14.43 -8.99 1.76
CA PRO A 152 13.18 -9.44 2.38
C PRO A 152 13.14 -9.26 3.90
N ILE A 153 14.29 -9.32 4.58
CA ILE A 153 14.38 -9.09 6.02
C ILE A 153 13.98 -7.65 6.36
N ALA A 154 14.44 -6.67 5.58
CA ALA A 154 14.07 -5.27 5.78
C ALA A 154 12.58 -5.04 5.58
N PHE A 155 11.98 -5.70 4.57
CA PHE A 155 10.52 -5.66 4.37
C PHE A 155 9.76 -6.27 5.54
N MET A 156 10.14 -7.47 6.02
CA MET A 156 9.46 -8.15 7.13
C MET A 156 9.52 -7.34 8.42
N VAL A 157 10.71 -6.82 8.74
CA VAL A 157 10.90 -5.93 9.90
C VAL A 157 10.13 -4.64 9.71
N GLY A 158 10.25 -4.03 8.53
CA GLY A 158 9.53 -2.81 8.16
C GLY A 158 8.03 -2.93 8.34
N LYS A 159 7.43 -4.04 7.92
CA LYS A 159 6.01 -4.31 8.10
C LYS A 159 5.58 -4.24 9.58
N LYS A 160 6.38 -4.83 10.47
CA LYS A 160 6.10 -4.76 11.92
C LYS A 160 6.33 -3.37 12.50
N LEU A 161 7.39 -2.68 12.07
CA LEU A 161 7.67 -1.33 12.54
C LEU A 161 6.56 -0.34 12.15
N VAL A 162 6.08 -0.40 10.90
CA VAL A 162 4.95 0.40 10.42
C VAL A 162 3.70 0.08 11.23
N GLN A 163 3.35 -1.19 11.38
CA GLN A 163 2.16 -1.63 12.10
C GLN A 163 2.17 -1.21 13.58
N GLN A 164 3.34 -1.24 14.22
CA GLN A 164 3.52 -0.86 15.62
C GLN A 164 3.75 0.64 15.82
N ARG A 165 3.90 1.43 14.74
CA ARG A 165 4.29 2.85 14.79
C ARG A 165 5.55 3.07 15.65
N LYS A 166 6.52 2.18 15.52
CA LYS A 166 7.69 2.16 16.38
C LYS A 166 8.70 3.23 15.98
N SER A 167 9.15 4.00 16.96
CA SER A 167 10.23 4.97 16.76
C SER A 167 11.57 4.26 16.78
N ILE A 168 12.41 4.57 15.80
CA ILE A 168 13.75 3.99 15.65
C ILE A 168 14.74 5.05 15.18
N SER A 169 15.95 5.01 15.74
CA SER A 169 16.97 5.95 15.29
C SER A 169 17.41 5.68 13.85
N ALA A 170 17.49 6.72 13.05
CA ALA A 170 17.98 6.66 11.68
C ALA A 170 19.40 6.07 11.59
N LYS A 171 20.22 6.24 12.65
CA LYS A 171 21.57 5.67 12.75
C LYS A 171 21.50 4.14 12.80
N ALA A 172 20.62 3.56 13.62
CA ALA A 172 20.45 2.10 13.71
C ALA A 172 19.93 1.52 12.39
N LEU A 173 18.99 2.18 11.72
CA LEU A 173 18.47 1.72 10.43
C LEU A 173 19.55 1.72 9.33
N ARG A 174 20.48 2.69 9.34
CA ARG A 174 21.57 2.80 8.36
C ARG A 174 22.71 1.83 8.60
N ASP A 175 22.96 1.46 9.84
CA ASP A 175 24.10 0.61 10.22
C ASP A 175 23.84 -0.85 9.81
N LEU A 176 24.61 -1.34 8.83
CA LEU A 176 24.48 -2.71 8.33
C LEU A 176 24.83 -3.78 9.36
N ASN A 177 25.65 -3.46 10.37
CA ASN A 177 25.99 -4.36 11.47
C ASN A 177 24.89 -4.44 12.51
N PHE A 178 23.94 -3.51 12.50
CA PHE A 178 22.80 -3.56 13.39
C PHE A 178 21.80 -4.64 12.92
N GLU A 179 21.50 -5.60 13.79
CA GLU A 179 20.60 -6.68 13.47
C GLU A 179 19.13 -6.21 13.46
N LEU A 180 18.55 -6.00 12.26
CA LEU A 180 17.17 -5.53 12.12
C LEU A 180 16.14 -6.43 12.84
N LYS A 181 16.37 -7.75 12.89
CA LYS A 181 15.47 -8.69 13.54
C LYS A 181 15.33 -8.44 15.04
N SER A 182 16.31 -7.80 15.69
CA SER A 182 16.23 -7.44 17.12
C SER A 182 15.17 -6.37 17.42
N LEU A 183 14.60 -5.76 16.38
CA LEU A 183 13.55 -4.73 16.52
C LEU A 183 12.13 -5.30 16.67
N ILE A 184 11.96 -6.61 16.45
CA ILE A 184 10.62 -7.24 16.35
C ILE A 184 10.48 -8.44 17.29
#